data_61916f7e0a904bfbb8776f0e86cca931
#
_entry.id   61916f7e0a904bfbb8776f0e86cca931
#
_cell.length_a   1.000
_cell.length_b   1.000
_cell.length_c   1.000
_cell.angle_alpha   90.00
_cell.angle_beta   90.00
_cell.angle_gamma   90.00
#
_symmetry.space_group_name_H-M   'P 1'
#
loop_
_entity.id
_entity.type
_entity.pdbx_description
1 polymer ?
#
loop_
_entity_poly.entity_id
_entity_poly.type
_entity_poly.pdbx_seq_one_letter_code
_entity_poly.pdbx_strand_id
1 'polypeptide(L)'
;MATFTCIDAHTCGNPVRLVKEGGPILQGKTMSEKRQHFLKEYDWIRTGLMFEPRGHDMMSGSILYPPHNPENDVAVLFIETSGCLPMCGHGTIGTITIGIEEGLILPKTPGIVRMETPAGLVIVEYKTRPPLSPPKGEEMEEINPKKDKKNSLSSTLQSSTSPSPPGRTGGASSSSPSPSPTGRIGGVVTSVKLTNVASYLSASELVIESPHLAELIIDVAYGGNFYAIVDEQKNFKGIQQYTAAELISFSGILRQRINEKYKFVHPLDETIKGCSHILWAGETIDKTSSARNAVFYGDKA
;
A
#
# COMPACT_ATOMS: atom_id res chain seq x y z
N MET A 1 15.36 2.99 -20.21
CA MET A 1 14.10 3.39 -19.58
C MET A 1 13.54 2.18 -18.87
N ALA A 2 13.16 2.26 -17.59
CA ALA A 2 12.55 1.14 -16.88
C ALA A 2 11.02 1.25 -16.99
N THR A 3 10.35 0.11 -17.21
CA THR A 3 8.89 0.03 -17.31
C THR A 3 8.37 -0.85 -16.18
N PHE A 4 7.33 -0.39 -15.50
CA PHE A 4 6.65 -1.13 -14.44
C PHE A 4 5.17 -1.24 -14.77
N THR A 5 4.63 -2.44 -14.65
CA THR A 5 3.18 -2.67 -14.69
C THR A 5 2.69 -2.78 -13.26
N CYS A 6 1.75 -1.94 -12.87
CA CYS A 6 1.23 -1.88 -11.51
C CYS A 6 -0.29 -2.06 -11.49
N ILE A 7 -0.80 -2.59 -10.39
CA ILE A 7 -2.22 -2.65 -10.08
C ILE A 7 -2.45 -1.86 -8.81
N ASP A 8 -3.30 -0.85 -8.87
CA ASP A 8 -3.63 0.02 -7.75
C ASP A 8 -4.96 -0.40 -7.12
N ALA A 9 -4.99 -0.40 -5.80
CA ALA A 9 -6.16 -0.66 -4.99
C ALA A 9 -6.11 0.17 -3.70
N HIS A 10 -7.01 -0.08 -2.77
CA HIS A 10 -6.96 0.50 -1.43
C HIS A 10 -7.50 -0.45 -0.37
N THR A 11 -7.00 -0.32 0.85
CA THR A 11 -7.54 -0.97 2.04
C THR A 11 -8.20 0.11 2.90
N CYS A 12 -9.53 0.13 2.94
CA CYS A 12 -10.31 1.16 3.66
C CYS A 12 -9.88 2.61 3.36
N GLY A 13 -9.57 2.90 2.09
CA GLY A 13 -9.13 4.23 1.65
C GLY A 13 -7.60 4.43 1.64
N ASN A 14 -6.83 3.58 2.32
CA ASN A 14 -5.37 3.65 2.31
C ASN A 14 -4.82 2.96 1.05
N PRO A 15 -4.08 3.65 0.17
CA PRO A 15 -3.70 3.14 -1.15
C PRO A 15 -2.68 2.00 -1.07
N VAL A 16 -2.81 1.07 -2.00
CA VAL A 16 -1.87 -0.04 -2.19
C VAL A 16 -1.57 -0.21 -3.66
N ARG A 17 -0.29 -0.19 -4.04
CA ARG A 17 0.20 -0.46 -5.40
C ARG A 17 0.94 -1.77 -5.44
N LEU A 18 0.43 -2.76 -6.16
CA LEU A 18 1.15 -4.00 -6.44
C LEU A 18 1.94 -3.86 -7.74
N VAL A 19 3.25 -4.00 -7.67
CA VAL A 19 4.11 -4.10 -8.87
C VAL A 19 4.01 -5.51 -9.43
N LYS A 20 3.26 -5.64 -10.52
CA LYS A 20 3.03 -6.91 -11.22
C LYS A 20 4.24 -7.33 -12.06
N GLU A 21 4.86 -6.37 -12.76
CA GLU A 21 5.99 -6.60 -13.66
C GLU A 21 7.02 -5.47 -13.54
N GLY A 22 8.27 -5.77 -13.86
CA GLY A 22 9.36 -4.79 -13.83
C GLY A 22 10.12 -4.74 -12.51
N GLY A 23 9.72 -5.53 -11.51
CA GLY A 23 10.46 -5.65 -10.24
C GLY A 23 11.89 -6.17 -10.47
N PRO A 24 12.89 -5.72 -9.68
CA PRO A 24 14.27 -6.13 -9.85
C PRO A 24 14.51 -7.55 -9.37
N ILE A 25 15.52 -8.22 -9.93
CA ILE A 25 16.01 -9.49 -9.38
C ILE A 25 16.87 -9.19 -8.17
N LEU A 26 16.43 -9.66 -7.00
CA LEU A 26 17.12 -9.41 -5.74
C LEU A 26 18.02 -10.58 -5.34
N GLN A 27 19.20 -10.24 -4.82
CA GLN A 27 20.14 -11.19 -4.23
C GLN A 27 19.85 -11.33 -2.73
N GLY A 28 20.05 -12.52 -2.18
CA GLY A 28 19.87 -12.83 -0.77
C GLY A 28 19.19 -14.18 -0.54
N LYS A 29 19.51 -14.82 0.58
CA LYS A 29 18.96 -16.10 1.02
C LYS A 29 17.70 -15.95 1.86
N THR A 30 17.38 -14.74 2.28
CA THR A 30 16.19 -14.39 3.07
C THR A 30 15.53 -13.15 2.49
N MET A 31 14.28 -12.90 2.86
CA MET A 31 13.61 -11.66 2.45
C MET A 31 14.22 -10.41 3.13
N SER A 32 14.82 -10.57 4.31
CA SER A 32 15.58 -9.50 4.95
C SER A 32 16.84 -9.12 4.15
N GLU A 33 17.63 -10.09 3.70
CA GLU A 33 18.80 -9.84 2.84
C GLU A 33 18.37 -9.22 1.50
N LYS A 34 17.29 -9.72 0.88
CA LYS A 34 16.73 -9.13 -0.35
C LYS A 34 16.28 -7.68 -0.13
N ARG A 35 15.69 -7.38 1.03
CA ARG A 35 15.36 -6.00 1.42
C ARG A 35 16.59 -5.11 1.48
N GLN A 36 17.69 -5.58 2.07
CA GLN A 36 18.94 -4.82 2.13
C GLN A 36 19.52 -4.59 0.73
N HIS A 37 19.50 -5.60 -0.12
CA HIS A 37 19.94 -5.46 -1.51
C HIS A 37 19.07 -4.46 -2.28
N PHE A 38 17.74 -4.50 -2.08
CA PHE A 38 16.82 -3.51 -2.67
C PHE A 38 17.14 -2.08 -2.22
N LEU A 39 17.28 -1.87 -0.92
CA LEU A 39 17.59 -0.55 -0.37
C LEU A 39 18.92 0.00 -0.90
N LYS A 40 19.91 -0.85 -1.10
CA LYS A 40 21.23 -0.45 -1.58
C LYS A 40 21.24 -0.13 -3.08
N GLU A 41 20.61 -0.93 -3.91
CA GLU A 41 20.78 -0.89 -5.37
C GLU A 41 19.51 -0.38 -6.12
N TYR A 42 18.33 -0.51 -5.51
CA TYR A 42 17.04 -0.33 -6.21
C TYR A 42 16.06 0.62 -5.51
N ASP A 43 16.47 1.35 -4.47
CA ASP A 43 15.57 2.27 -3.73
C ASP A 43 14.96 3.36 -4.64
N TRP A 44 15.62 3.66 -5.76
CA TRP A 44 15.06 4.54 -6.77
C TRP A 44 13.73 4.05 -7.37
N ILE A 45 13.45 2.73 -7.33
CA ILE A 45 12.16 2.16 -7.76
C ILE A 45 11.08 2.59 -6.77
N ARG A 46 11.34 2.46 -5.47
CA ARG A 46 10.43 2.91 -4.42
C ARG A 46 10.14 4.40 -4.57
N THR A 47 11.16 5.23 -4.62
CA THR A 47 10.96 6.68 -4.78
C THR A 47 10.26 7.03 -6.09
N GLY A 48 10.58 6.32 -7.17
CA GLY A 48 9.96 6.51 -8.47
C GLY A 48 8.47 6.12 -8.54
N LEU A 49 8.02 5.17 -7.73
CA LEU A 49 6.65 4.65 -7.75
C LEU A 49 5.77 5.18 -6.61
N MET A 50 6.37 5.53 -5.46
CA MET A 50 5.61 5.94 -4.27
C MET A 50 5.47 7.45 -4.13
N PHE A 51 6.41 8.25 -4.69
CA PHE A 51 6.35 9.71 -4.62
C PHE A 51 5.76 10.33 -5.89
N GLU A 52 5.36 11.59 -5.80
CA GLU A 52 4.91 12.36 -6.95
C GLU A 52 5.93 12.37 -8.11
N PRO A 53 5.48 12.36 -9.34
CA PRO A 53 4.11 12.48 -9.83
C PRO A 53 3.36 11.15 -9.97
N ARG A 54 3.92 10.00 -9.59
CA ARG A 54 3.30 8.68 -9.76
C ARG A 54 2.64 8.13 -8.50
N GLY A 55 3.00 8.65 -7.36
CA GLY A 55 2.41 8.33 -6.06
C GLY A 55 2.07 9.60 -5.31
N HIS A 56 1.99 9.53 -4.00
CA HIS A 56 1.72 10.64 -3.07
C HIS A 56 2.15 10.23 -1.65
N ASP A 57 2.10 11.15 -0.69
CA ASP A 57 2.64 10.95 0.67
C ASP A 57 2.10 9.72 1.42
N MET A 58 0.87 9.28 1.10
CA MET A 58 0.26 8.10 1.71
C MET A 58 0.44 6.82 0.90
N MET A 59 1.25 6.86 -0.18
CA MET A 59 1.38 5.71 -1.08
C MET A 59 2.15 4.57 -0.43
N SER A 60 1.57 3.38 -0.49
CA SER A 60 2.17 2.12 -0.11
C SER A 60 2.15 1.16 -1.29
N GLY A 61 3.13 0.30 -1.37
CA GLY A 61 3.22 -0.68 -2.44
C GLY A 61 3.90 -1.97 -2.02
N SER A 62 3.86 -2.93 -2.93
CA SER A 62 4.46 -4.24 -2.76
C SER A 62 5.00 -4.80 -4.07
N ILE A 63 6.01 -5.66 -3.95
CA ILE A 63 6.59 -6.42 -5.06
C ILE A 63 6.56 -7.89 -4.67
N LEU A 64 6.03 -8.75 -5.56
CA LEU A 64 5.97 -10.19 -5.32
C LEU A 64 7.27 -10.87 -5.77
N TYR A 65 7.68 -11.87 -4.99
CA TYR A 65 8.82 -12.74 -5.28
C TYR A 65 8.46 -14.20 -5.02
N PRO A 66 9.17 -15.14 -5.65
CA PRO A 66 9.12 -16.54 -5.26
C PRO A 66 9.58 -16.70 -3.79
N PRO A 67 8.91 -17.55 -3.01
CA PRO A 67 9.31 -17.82 -1.62
C PRO A 67 10.63 -18.58 -1.57
N HIS A 68 11.39 -18.42 -0.48
CA HIS A 68 12.61 -19.19 -0.26
C HIS A 68 12.30 -20.60 0.24
N ASN A 69 11.35 -20.70 1.19
CA ASN A 69 10.84 -21.97 1.64
C ASN A 69 9.77 -22.46 0.68
N PRO A 70 9.95 -23.65 0.02
CA PRO A 70 8.96 -24.19 -0.90
C PRO A 70 7.60 -24.51 -0.25
N GLU A 71 7.49 -24.57 1.06
CA GLU A 71 6.21 -24.72 1.76
C GLU A 71 5.37 -23.44 1.79
N ASN A 72 5.97 -22.28 1.51
CA ASN A 72 5.29 -21.01 1.44
C ASN A 72 4.75 -20.73 0.03
N ASP A 73 3.80 -19.82 -0.11
CA ASP A 73 3.11 -19.56 -1.37
C ASP A 73 3.75 -18.39 -2.13
N VAL A 74 4.18 -17.36 -1.40
CA VAL A 74 4.71 -16.11 -1.97
C VAL A 74 5.67 -15.45 -0.99
N ALA A 75 6.57 -14.63 -1.52
CA ALA A 75 7.36 -13.68 -0.74
C ALA A 75 7.03 -12.26 -1.19
N VAL A 76 7.02 -11.31 -0.24
CA VAL A 76 6.60 -9.93 -0.48
C VAL A 76 7.62 -8.95 0.07
N LEU A 77 7.96 -7.96 -0.73
CA LEU A 77 8.72 -6.79 -0.31
C LEU A 77 7.79 -5.57 -0.30
N PHE A 78 7.68 -4.88 0.84
CA PHE A 78 6.87 -3.68 0.99
C PHE A 78 7.70 -2.44 0.73
N ILE A 79 7.19 -1.58 -0.16
CA ILE A 79 7.80 -0.31 -0.53
C ILE A 79 6.82 0.83 -0.23
N GLU A 80 7.24 1.77 0.58
CA GLU A 80 6.40 2.89 1.02
C GLU A 80 7.15 4.22 0.95
N THR A 81 6.44 5.30 1.16
CA THR A 81 7.08 6.63 1.27
C THR A 81 8.04 6.68 2.45
N SER A 82 7.74 5.99 3.55
CA SER A 82 8.60 5.88 4.74
C SER A 82 9.84 4.99 4.56
N GLY A 83 9.90 4.19 3.50
CA GLY A 83 11.01 3.29 3.25
C GLY A 83 10.56 1.91 2.74
N CYS A 84 11.49 0.97 2.75
CA CYS A 84 11.21 -0.43 2.49
C CYS A 84 10.94 -1.14 3.82
N LEU A 85 9.67 -1.37 4.15
CA LEU A 85 9.29 -1.88 5.46
C LEU A 85 9.51 -3.39 5.60
N PRO A 86 9.87 -3.88 6.79
CA PRO A 86 9.93 -5.31 7.06
C PRO A 86 8.57 -5.99 6.97
N MET A 87 7.50 -5.30 7.38
CA MET A 87 6.12 -5.78 7.31
C MET A 87 5.14 -4.61 7.22
N CYS A 88 4.05 -4.80 6.48
CA CYS A 88 2.97 -3.81 6.36
C CYS A 88 1.61 -4.51 6.39
N GLY A 89 0.80 -4.24 7.42
CA GLY A 89 -0.49 -4.90 7.63
C GLY A 89 -1.52 -4.55 6.54
N HIS A 90 -1.77 -3.25 6.30
CA HIS A 90 -2.73 -2.84 5.28
C HIS A 90 -2.24 -3.18 3.86
N GLY A 91 -0.92 -3.06 3.63
CA GLY A 91 -0.29 -3.47 2.38
C GLY A 91 -0.48 -4.97 2.13
N THR A 92 -0.41 -5.81 3.17
CA THR A 92 -0.70 -7.25 3.08
C THR A 92 -2.14 -7.49 2.62
N ILE A 93 -3.12 -6.82 3.24
CA ILE A 93 -4.54 -6.98 2.87
C ILE A 93 -4.75 -6.66 1.39
N GLY A 94 -4.24 -5.51 0.93
CA GLY A 94 -4.37 -5.10 -0.48
C GLY A 94 -3.61 -6.03 -1.43
N THR A 95 -2.36 -6.41 -1.08
CA THR A 95 -1.53 -7.31 -1.89
C THR A 95 -2.17 -8.69 -2.07
N ILE A 96 -2.71 -9.28 -0.99
CA ILE A 96 -3.39 -10.58 -1.06
C ILE A 96 -4.68 -10.46 -1.86
N THR A 97 -5.46 -9.40 -1.65
CA THR A 97 -6.68 -9.16 -2.43
C THR A 97 -6.39 -9.11 -3.92
N ILE A 98 -5.46 -8.24 -4.35
CA ILE A 98 -5.05 -8.12 -5.75
C ILE A 98 -4.47 -9.46 -6.24
N GLY A 99 -3.56 -10.05 -5.47
CA GLY A 99 -2.84 -11.26 -5.86
C GLY A 99 -3.76 -12.46 -6.12
N ILE A 100 -4.79 -12.63 -5.31
CA ILE A 100 -5.80 -13.69 -5.49
C ILE A 100 -6.74 -13.36 -6.64
N GLU A 101 -7.31 -12.15 -6.69
CA GLU A 101 -8.27 -11.76 -7.73
C GLU A 101 -7.67 -11.77 -9.13
N GLU A 102 -6.41 -11.40 -9.27
CA GLU A 102 -5.68 -11.36 -10.54
C GLU A 102 -4.92 -12.69 -10.86
N GLY A 103 -5.01 -13.68 -9.98
CA GLY A 103 -4.32 -14.96 -10.15
C GLY A 103 -2.80 -14.88 -10.12
N LEU A 104 -2.25 -13.86 -9.46
CA LEU A 104 -0.79 -13.66 -9.29
C LEU A 104 -0.25 -14.48 -8.11
N ILE A 105 -1.10 -14.81 -7.15
CA ILE A 105 -0.81 -15.68 -6.02
C ILE A 105 -1.70 -16.92 -6.14
N LEU A 106 -1.07 -18.10 -6.19
CA LEU A 106 -1.73 -19.39 -6.29
C LEU A 106 -1.48 -20.18 -5.00
N PRO A 107 -2.34 -20.03 -3.97
CA PRO A 107 -2.14 -20.71 -2.70
C PRO A 107 -2.20 -22.22 -2.82
N LYS A 108 -1.32 -22.92 -2.12
CA LYS A 108 -1.31 -24.39 -2.02
C LYS A 108 -2.49 -24.93 -1.23
N THR A 109 -2.95 -24.14 -0.26
CA THR A 109 -4.13 -24.45 0.57
C THR A 109 -5.21 -23.40 0.28
N PRO A 110 -6.36 -23.79 -0.27
CA PRO A 110 -7.46 -22.84 -0.50
C PRO A 110 -7.84 -22.09 0.76
N GLY A 111 -7.97 -20.76 0.67
CA GLY A 111 -8.33 -19.91 1.80
C GLY A 111 -7.17 -19.49 2.71
N ILE A 112 -5.94 -19.99 2.46
CA ILE A 112 -4.76 -19.67 3.28
C ILE A 112 -3.59 -19.32 2.36
N VAL A 113 -2.91 -18.21 2.65
CA VAL A 113 -1.64 -17.83 2.00
C VAL A 113 -0.54 -17.80 3.07
N ARG A 114 0.54 -18.52 2.82
CA ARG A 114 1.77 -18.48 3.61
C ARG A 114 2.74 -17.51 2.94
N MET A 115 2.87 -16.32 3.51
CA MET A 115 3.59 -15.20 2.92
C MET A 115 4.89 -14.93 3.67
N GLU A 116 6.02 -15.01 2.98
CA GLU A 116 7.31 -14.58 3.50
C GLU A 116 7.45 -13.05 3.40
N THR A 117 7.89 -12.45 4.49
CA THR A 117 8.23 -11.02 4.55
C THR A 117 9.62 -10.84 5.13
N PRO A 118 10.25 -9.65 5.02
CA PRO A 118 11.50 -9.39 5.71
C PRO A 118 11.43 -9.56 7.24
N ALA A 119 10.25 -9.36 7.83
CA ALA A 119 10.03 -9.58 9.27
C ALA A 119 9.79 -11.04 9.65
N GLY A 120 9.55 -11.94 8.68
CA GLY A 120 9.26 -13.35 8.89
C GLY A 120 8.02 -13.84 8.16
N LEU A 121 7.51 -15.00 8.59
CA LEU A 121 6.34 -15.63 8.00
C LEU A 121 5.05 -15.00 8.55
N VAL A 122 4.16 -14.64 7.63
CA VAL A 122 2.80 -14.16 7.91
C VAL A 122 1.80 -15.15 7.33
N ILE A 123 0.84 -15.57 8.12
CA ILE A 123 -0.25 -16.45 7.67
C ILE A 123 -1.48 -15.60 7.40
N VAL A 124 -2.01 -15.69 6.17
CA VAL A 124 -3.16 -14.90 5.75
C VAL A 124 -4.32 -15.82 5.39
N GLU A 125 -5.40 -15.71 6.14
CA GLU A 125 -6.68 -16.34 5.81
C GLU A 125 -7.49 -15.39 4.91
N TYR A 126 -8.08 -15.90 3.84
CA TYR A 126 -8.94 -15.10 2.97
C TYR A 126 -10.20 -15.85 2.58
N LYS A 127 -11.26 -15.11 2.25
CA LYS A 127 -12.52 -15.65 1.73
C LYS A 127 -12.80 -15.02 0.38
N THR A 128 -13.34 -15.82 -0.54
CA THR A 128 -13.80 -15.36 -1.83
C THR A 128 -15.25 -15.68 -2.06
N ARG A 129 -15.89 -14.93 -2.95
CA ARG A 129 -17.17 -15.29 -3.58
C ARG A 129 -16.97 -15.37 -5.09
N PRO A 130 -17.77 -16.14 -5.82
CA PRO A 130 -17.74 -16.10 -7.28
C PRO A 130 -17.91 -14.66 -7.79
N PRO A 131 -17.30 -14.28 -8.92
CA PRO A 131 -17.60 -13.02 -9.58
C PRO A 131 -19.11 -12.90 -9.77
N LEU A 132 -19.66 -11.71 -9.60
CA LEU A 132 -21.05 -11.47 -9.98
C LEU A 132 -21.15 -11.73 -11.49
N SER A 133 -22.05 -12.62 -11.89
CA SER A 133 -22.41 -12.75 -13.30
C SER A 133 -22.80 -11.37 -13.80
N PRO A 134 -22.36 -10.94 -15.00
CA PRO A 134 -22.85 -9.71 -15.57
C PRO A 134 -24.40 -9.76 -15.55
N PRO A 135 -25.08 -8.63 -15.31
CA PRO A 135 -26.54 -8.61 -15.33
C PRO A 135 -27.03 -9.29 -16.61
N LYS A 136 -27.87 -10.31 -16.47
CA LYS A 136 -28.48 -10.94 -17.63
C LYS A 136 -29.35 -9.90 -18.30
N GLY A 137 -28.93 -9.52 -19.52
CA GLY A 137 -29.79 -8.83 -20.49
C GLY A 137 -29.87 -7.33 -20.30
N GLU A 138 -29.04 -6.63 -21.00
CA GLU A 138 -29.50 -5.76 -22.06
C GLU A 138 -28.80 -6.30 -23.31
N GLU A 139 -29.56 -6.98 -24.18
CA GLU A 139 -29.16 -7.18 -25.55
C GLU A 139 -28.83 -5.80 -26.07
N MET A 140 -27.57 -5.54 -26.38
CA MET A 140 -27.21 -4.34 -27.11
C MET A 140 -27.95 -4.45 -28.44
N GLU A 141 -29.03 -3.69 -28.59
CA GLU A 141 -29.61 -3.48 -29.91
C GLU A 141 -28.47 -3.03 -30.84
N GLU A 142 -28.17 -3.89 -31.81
CA GLU A 142 -27.28 -3.53 -32.91
C GLU A 142 -27.82 -2.20 -33.48
N ILE A 143 -27.09 -1.12 -33.28
CA ILE A 143 -27.37 0.17 -33.90
C ILE A 143 -27.23 -0.04 -35.40
N ASN A 144 -28.34 -0.30 -36.04
CA ASN A 144 -28.42 -0.43 -37.47
C ASN A 144 -28.27 0.97 -38.11
N PRO A 145 -27.16 1.31 -38.77
CA PRO A 145 -26.87 2.67 -39.24
C PRO A 145 -27.72 3.14 -40.41
N LYS A 146 -28.84 2.47 -40.70
CA LYS A 146 -29.67 2.75 -41.92
C LYS A 146 -31.07 3.33 -41.61
N LYS A 147 -31.42 3.75 -40.40
CA LYS A 147 -32.78 4.22 -40.10
C LYS A 147 -32.97 5.65 -39.57
N ASP A 148 -31.95 6.50 -39.59
CA ASP A 148 -32.17 7.92 -39.23
C ASP A 148 -31.72 8.90 -40.30
N LYS A 149 -32.50 8.89 -41.42
CA LYS A 149 -32.60 10.05 -42.28
C LYS A 149 -34.04 10.55 -42.22
N LYS A 150 -34.34 11.40 -41.24
CA LYS A 150 -35.37 12.47 -41.31
C LYS A 150 -35.59 13.05 -39.92
N ASN A 151 -34.88 14.11 -39.60
CA ASN A 151 -35.46 15.34 -39.05
C ASN A 151 -34.36 16.37 -38.85
N SER A 152 -34.26 17.25 -39.85
CA SER A 152 -33.51 18.49 -39.76
C SER A 152 -34.32 19.50 -38.97
N LEU A 153 -33.82 20.04 -37.92
CA LEU A 153 -34.16 21.39 -37.46
C LEU A 153 -32.88 22.13 -37.07
N SER A 154 -32.70 23.23 -37.77
CA SER A 154 -31.61 24.19 -37.70
C SER A 154 -31.55 24.89 -36.33
N SER A 155 -30.36 25.08 -35.81
CA SER A 155 -30.01 26.28 -35.04
C SER A 155 -28.53 26.60 -35.24
N THR A 156 -28.33 27.73 -35.85
CA THR A 156 -27.11 28.43 -36.16
C THR A 156 -26.39 28.85 -34.87
N LEU A 157 -25.12 28.52 -34.69
CA LEU A 157 -24.20 29.31 -33.89
C LEU A 157 -22.79 29.26 -34.48
N GLN A 158 -22.20 30.44 -34.55
CA GLN A 158 -21.06 30.86 -35.33
C GLN A 158 -19.73 30.27 -34.86
N SER A 159 -18.89 29.99 -35.86
CA SER A 159 -17.51 29.62 -35.80
C SER A 159 -16.59 30.76 -35.36
N SER A 160 -15.61 30.46 -34.52
CA SER A 160 -14.35 31.20 -34.48
C SER A 160 -13.20 30.23 -34.76
N THR A 161 -12.56 30.45 -35.87
CA THR A 161 -11.43 29.72 -36.43
C THR A 161 -10.11 30.20 -35.82
N SER A 162 -9.23 29.29 -35.45
CA SER A 162 -7.79 29.50 -35.38
C SER A 162 -7.05 28.33 -36.01
N PRO A 163 -5.91 28.54 -36.69
CA PRO A 163 -5.36 27.61 -37.68
C PRO A 163 -4.45 26.53 -37.06
N SER A 164 -4.53 25.33 -37.63
CA SER A 164 -3.65 24.19 -37.38
C SER A 164 -2.36 24.27 -38.19
N PRO A 165 -1.21 23.81 -37.66
CA PRO A 165 0.00 23.61 -38.44
C PRO A 165 0.01 22.29 -39.22
N PRO A 166 0.85 22.15 -40.28
CA PRO A 166 0.73 21.14 -41.31
C PRO A 166 1.26 19.76 -40.92
N GLY A 167 0.74 18.76 -41.60
CA GLY A 167 0.80 17.35 -41.39
C GLY A 167 2.19 16.68 -41.43
N ARG A 168 2.22 15.53 -40.78
CA ARG A 168 3.21 14.49 -41.00
C ARG A 168 2.46 13.21 -41.38
N THR A 169 2.66 12.78 -42.61
CA THR A 169 2.26 11.47 -43.12
C THR A 169 3.16 10.39 -42.56
N GLY A 170 2.61 9.28 -42.14
CA GLY A 170 3.40 8.11 -41.87
C GLY A 170 2.69 7.01 -41.11
N GLY A 171 2.35 5.94 -41.76
CA GLY A 171 2.37 4.57 -41.25
C GLY A 171 1.12 4.12 -40.48
N ALA A 172 0.21 3.46 -41.16
CA ALA A 172 -0.77 2.58 -40.54
C ALA A 172 -0.05 1.40 -39.86
N SER A 173 0.07 1.43 -38.53
CA SER A 173 0.36 0.24 -37.74
C SER A 173 -0.97 -0.34 -37.27
N SER A 174 -1.25 -1.57 -37.68
CA SER A 174 -2.35 -2.40 -37.21
C SER A 174 -2.27 -2.53 -35.68
N SER A 175 -3.02 -1.74 -34.94
CA SER A 175 -3.24 -1.96 -33.53
C SER A 175 -4.14 -3.19 -33.38
N SER A 176 -3.56 -4.31 -32.94
CA SER A 176 -4.34 -5.38 -32.39
C SER A 176 -5.18 -4.81 -31.22
N PRO A 177 -6.46 -5.18 -31.09
CA PRO A 177 -7.28 -4.76 -29.97
C PRO A 177 -6.62 -5.26 -28.68
N SER A 178 -6.39 -4.35 -27.74
CA SER A 178 -6.00 -4.73 -26.39
C SER A 178 -7.05 -5.70 -25.84
N PRO A 179 -6.65 -6.82 -25.21
CA PRO A 179 -7.61 -7.73 -24.63
C PRO A 179 -8.45 -6.98 -23.59
N SER A 180 -9.77 -7.11 -23.70
CA SER A 180 -10.72 -6.70 -22.68
C SER A 180 -10.26 -7.22 -21.32
N PRO A 181 -10.51 -6.54 -20.17
CA PRO A 181 -10.13 -7.03 -18.87
C PRO A 181 -10.74 -8.41 -18.68
N THR A 182 -9.90 -9.43 -18.83
CA THR A 182 -10.25 -10.82 -18.60
C THR A 182 -10.74 -10.93 -17.17
N GLY A 183 -11.92 -11.50 -16.99
CA GLY A 183 -12.58 -11.63 -15.70
C GLY A 183 -11.64 -12.17 -14.63
N ARG A 184 -11.79 -11.67 -13.41
CA ARG A 184 -11.01 -12.03 -12.22
C ARG A 184 -10.97 -13.55 -12.06
N ILE A 185 -9.78 -14.14 -12.16
CA ILE A 185 -9.58 -15.61 -12.21
C ILE A 185 -9.86 -16.24 -10.85
N GLY A 186 -9.53 -15.53 -9.75
CA GLY A 186 -9.60 -16.05 -8.38
C GLY A 186 -10.90 -15.78 -7.61
N GLY A 187 -11.94 -15.21 -8.26
CA GLY A 187 -13.14 -14.73 -7.58
C GLY A 187 -12.92 -13.38 -6.90
N VAL A 188 -13.96 -12.86 -6.22
CA VAL A 188 -13.90 -11.59 -5.48
C VAL A 188 -13.55 -11.87 -4.03
N VAL A 189 -12.44 -11.32 -3.54
CA VAL A 189 -12.04 -11.43 -2.13
C VAL A 189 -12.99 -10.59 -1.27
N THR A 190 -13.58 -11.22 -0.25
CA THR A 190 -14.56 -10.59 0.64
C THR A 190 -14.02 -10.31 2.04
N SER A 191 -12.98 -11.03 2.45
CA SER A 191 -12.28 -10.78 3.70
C SER A 191 -10.85 -11.28 3.65
N VAL A 192 -9.97 -10.58 4.35
CA VAL A 192 -8.58 -10.96 4.59
C VAL A 192 -8.31 -10.82 6.07
N LYS A 193 -7.77 -11.86 6.70
CA LYS A 193 -7.35 -11.88 8.10
C LYS A 193 -5.90 -12.33 8.15
N LEU A 194 -5.03 -11.54 8.74
CA LEU A 194 -3.63 -11.89 8.87
C LEU A 194 -3.27 -12.26 10.33
N THR A 195 -2.49 -13.32 10.49
CA THR A 195 -1.74 -13.61 11.70
C THR A 195 -0.33 -13.09 11.49
N ASN A 196 -0.05 -11.95 12.12
CA ASN A 196 1.21 -11.22 11.95
C ASN A 196 2.38 -11.98 12.61
N VAL A 197 3.61 -11.52 12.34
CA VAL A 197 4.80 -11.93 13.10
C VAL A 197 4.62 -11.64 14.59
N ALA A 198 5.37 -12.33 15.44
CA ALA A 198 5.31 -12.14 16.89
C ALA A 198 5.52 -10.67 17.27
N SER A 199 4.66 -10.16 18.15
CA SER A 199 4.76 -8.81 18.70
C SER A 199 5.27 -8.85 20.14
N TYR A 200 5.97 -7.79 20.54
CA TYR A 200 6.46 -7.64 21.92
C TYR A 200 6.64 -6.16 22.28
N LEU A 201 6.56 -5.88 23.59
CA LEU A 201 6.93 -4.58 24.14
C LEU A 201 8.47 -4.52 24.20
N SER A 202 9.03 -3.57 23.45
CA SER A 202 10.49 -3.37 23.36
C SER A 202 11.03 -2.51 24.50
N ALA A 203 10.28 -1.47 24.86
CA ALA A 203 10.58 -0.60 25.98
C ALA A 203 9.32 0.10 26.46
N SER A 204 9.27 0.46 27.74
CA SER A 204 8.15 1.19 28.35
C SER A 204 8.63 2.41 29.13
N GLU A 205 7.72 3.34 29.33
CA GLU A 205 7.92 4.55 30.14
C GLU A 205 9.14 5.39 29.71
N LEU A 206 9.42 5.42 28.40
CA LEU A 206 10.51 6.22 27.87
C LEU A 206 10.12 7.69 27.85
N VAL A 207 10.98 8.54 28.39
CA VAL A 207 10.76 9.98 28.45
C VAL A 207 11.36 10.65 27.21
N ILE A 208 10.56 11.41 26.48
CA ILE A 208 10.99 12.15 25.28
C ILE A 208 10.45 13.58 25.30
N GLU A 209 11.31 14.55 24.99
CA GLU A 209 10.87 15.93 24.83
C GLU A 209 10.31 16.18 23.44
N SER A 210 9.11 16.78 23.39
CA SER A 210 8.48 17.26 22.17
C SER A 210 8.46 18.78 22.18
N PRO A 211 8.84 19.47 21.08
CA PRO A 211 8.79 20.93 21.03
C PRO A 211 7.38 21.51 21.22
N HIS A 212 6.37 20.73 20.86
CA HIS A 212 4.97 21.17 20.84
C HIS A 212 4.17 20.68 22.06
N LEU A 213 4.57 19.55 22.64
CA LEU A 213 3.85 18.85 23.70
C LEU A 213 4.65 18.73 25.00
N ALA A 214 5.80 19.43 25.09
CA ALA A 214 6.73 19.31 26.19
C ALA A 214 7.19 17.85 26.40
N GLU A 215 7.29 17.38 27.63
CA GLU A 215 7.71 16.02 27.95
C GLU A 215 6.56 15.03 27.74
N LEU A 216 6.85 13.94 27.04
CA LEU A 216 5.96 12.80 26.82
C LEU A 216 6.57 11.53 27.39
N ILE A 217 5.73 10.68 27.93
CA ILE A 217 6.04 9.30 28.28
C ILE A 217 5.49 8.41 27.18
N ILE A 218 6.33 7.55 26.62
CA ILE A 218 5.99 6.69 25.50
C ILE A 218 6.40 5.25 25.73
N ASP A 219 5.66 4.35 25.12
CA ASP A 219 6.05 2.95 25.00
C ASP A 219 6.52 2.65 23.58
N VAL A 220 7.41 1.67 23.43
CA VAL A 220 7.84 1.21 22.10
C VAL A 220 7.58 -0.28 21.98
N ALA A 221 6.72 -0.66 21.04
CA ALA A 221 6.39 -2.03 20.73
C ALA A 221 6.84 -2.42 19.32
N TYR A 222 7.12 -3.70 19.13
CA TYR A 222 7.40 -4.32 17.84
C TYR A 222 6.21 -5.16 17.37
N GLY A 223 5.84 -5.01 16.09
CA GLY A 223 4.82 -5.80 15.41
C GLY A 223 5.10 -5.90 13.91
N GLY A 224 6.37 -6.24 13.57
CA GLY A 224 6.90 -6.20 12.20
C GLY A 224 7.68 -4.91 11.91
N ASN A 225 7.40 -3.85 12.65
CA ASN A 225 8.15 -2.59 12.73
C ASN A 225 8.15 -2.14 14.19
N PHE A 226 9.00 -1.18 14.55
CA PHE A 226 8.96 -0.53 15.86
C PHE A 226 8.02 0.69 15.81
N TYR A 227 7.07 0.71 16.74
CA TYR A 227 6.07 1.76 16.93
C TYR A 227 6.29 2.44 18.27
N ALA A 228 6.46 3.76 18.28
CA ALA A 228 6.33 4.54 19.49
C ALA A 228 4.85 4.84 19.73
N ILE A 229 4.35 4.43 20.87
CA ILE A 229 2.95 4.55 21.27
C ILE A 229 2.85 5.71 22.23
N VAL A 230 1.99 6.66 21.91
CA VAL A 230 1.72 7.86 22.73
C VAL A 230 0.27 7.78 23.19
N ASP A 231 0.10 7.36 24.43
CA ASP A 231 -1.20 7.34 25.07
C ASP A 231 -1.60 8.71 25.63
N GLU A 232 -2.89 8.88 25.94
CA GLU A 232 -3.39 10.07 26.59
C GLU A 232 -2.69 10.30 27.93
N GLN A 233 -2.20 11.52 28.14
CA GLN A 233 -1.41 11.90 29.30
C GLN A 233 -1.51 13.42 29.56
N LYS A 234 -0.79 13.93 30.59
CA LYS A 234 -0.85 15.34 30.98
C LYS A 234 -0.66 16.30 29.79
N ASN A 235 0.30 16.02 28.93
CA ASN A 235 0.73 16.90 27.84
C ASN A 235 0.15 16.48 26.46
N PHE A 236 -0.58 15.36 26.38
CA PHE A 236 -1.28 14.91 25.20
C PHE A 236 -2.68 14.40 25.57
N LYS A 237 -3.72 15.09 25.10
CA LYS A 237 -5.12 14.88 25.52
C LYS A 237 -5.92 13.97 24.57
N GLY A 238 -5.23 13.09 23.86
CA GLY A 238 -5.83 12.18 22.88
C GLY A 238 -6.01 12.82 21.50
N ILE A 239 -6.08 11.97 20.48
CA ILE A 239 -6.11 12.40 19.06
C ILE A 239 -7.30 13.30 18.71
N GLN A 240 -8.39 13.24 19.47
CA GLN A 240 -9.59 14.03 19.25
C GLN A 240 -9.38 15.53 19.48
N GLN A 241 -8.31 15.93 20.15
CA GLN A 241 -7.97 17.32 20.44
C GLN A 241 -7.07 17.98 19.39
N TYR A 242 -6.62 17.22 18.40
CA TYR A 242 -5.64 17.68 17.41
C TYR A 242 -6.13 17.45 16.00
N THR A 243 -5.73 18.33 15.10
CA THR A 243 -5.89 18.13 13.67
C THR A 243 -4.88 17.10 13.12
N ALA A 244 -5.17 16.52 11.98
CA ALA A 244 -4.22 15.62 11.31
C ALA A 244 -2.89 16.33 11.00
N ALA A 245 -2.93 17.59 10.58
CA ALA A 245 -1.74 18.37 10.26
C ALA A 245 -0.85 18.60 11.50
N GLU A 246 -1.43 18.85 12.68
CA GLU A 246 -0.67 18.97 13.93
C GLU A 246 -0.02 17.64 14.30
N LEU A 247 -0.77 16.53 14.26
CA LEU A 247 -0.21 15.21 14.57
C LEU A 247 0.92 14.82 13.60
N ILE A 248 0.81 15.13 12.30
CA ILE A 248 1.87 14.92 11.32
C ILE A 248 3.11 15.74 11.69
N SER A 249 2.92 17.02 12.00
CA SER A 249 4.02 17.91 12.39
C SER A 249 4.75 17.42 13.65
N PHE A 250 4.01 17.00 14.67
CA PHE A 250 4.58 16.47 15.92
C PHE A 250 5.33 15.17 15.68
N SER A 251 4.78 14.28 14.83
CA SER A 251 5.30 12.95 14.61
C SER A 251 6.68 12.93 13.98
N GLY A 252 6.94 13.76 12.98
CA GLY A 252 8.24 13.81 12.30
C GLY A 252 9.37 14.13 13.27
N ILE A 253 9.18 15.19 14.08
CA ILE A 253 10.17 15.62 15.06
C ILE A 253 10.30 14.58 16.19
N LEU A 254 9.17 14.05 16.67
CA LEU A 254 9.18 13.05 17.74
C LEU A 254 9.92 11.79 17.33
N ARG A 255 9.67 11.26 16.12
CA ARG A 255 10.37 10.10 15.56
C ARG A 255 11.87 10.32 15.47
N GLN A 256 12.29 11.49 14.99
CA GLN A 256 13.71 11.85 14.92
C GLN A 256 14.35 11.80 16.32
N ARG A 257 13.78 12.50 17.30
CA ARG A 257 14.29 12.55 18.68
C ARG A 257 14.34 11.20 19.37
N ILE A 258 13.31 10.37 19.15
CA ILE A 258 13.28 9.00 19.69
C ILE A 258 14.48 8.21 19.16
N ASN A 259 14.75 8.27 17.86
CA ASN A 259 15.85 7.52 17.23
C ASN A 259 17.24 8.10 17.57
N GLU A 260 17.34 9.38 17.90
CA GLU A 260 18.58 10.01 18.40
C GLU A 260 18.89 9.55 19.83
N LYS A 261 17.85 9.50 20.69
CA LYS A 261 18.00 9.22 22.12
C LYS A 261 18.06 7.73 22.44
N TYR A 262 17.28 6.90 21.73
CA TYR A 262 17.10 5.48 22.00
C TYR A 262 17.46 4.62 20.79
N LYS A 263 17.87 3.39 21.05
CA LYS A 263 18.19 2.42 20.00
C LYS A 263 17.29 1.19 20.14
N PHE A 264 16.57 0.88 19.07
CA PHE A 264 15.74 -0.31 18.97
C PHE A 264 16.28 -1.19 17.86
N VAL A 265 16.52 -2.46 18.16
CA VAL A 265 17.04 -3.45 17.20
C VAL A 265 16.31 -4.75 17.46
N HIS A 266 15.84 -5.39 16.39
CA HIS A 266 15.17 -6.68 16.50
C HIS A 266 16.17 -7.76 16.98
N PRO A 267 15.81 -8.61 17.97
CA PRO A 267 16.77 -9.52 18.58
C PRO A 267 17.34 -10.60 17.65
N LEU A 268 16.61 -10.93 16.57
CA LEU A 268 17.00 -11.96 15.60
C LEU A 268 17.41 -11.39 14.23
N ASP A 269 17.25 -10.09 13.99
CA ASP A 269 17.60 -9.44 12.73
C ASP A 269 18.03 -7.99 12.96
N GLU A 270 19.32 -7.74 13.02
CA GLU A 270 19.91 -6.41 13.27
C GLU A 270 19.62 -5.39 12.14
N THR A 271 19.14 -5.84 10.99
CA THR A 271 18.75 -4.94 9.89
C THR A 271 17.40 -4.29 10.12
N ILE A 272 16.58 -4.87 11.03
CA ILE A 272 15.31 -4.32 11.49
C ILE A 272 15.59 -3.48 12.73
N LYS A 273 15.70 -2.19 12.54
CA LYS A 273 16.11 -1.24 13.59
C LYS A 273 15.47 0.12 13.45
N GLY A 274 15.44 0.84 14.57
CA GLY A 274 14.88 2.18 14.69
C GLY A 274 13.36 2.19 14.78
N CYS A 275 12.83 3.20 15.46
CA CYS A 275 11.40 3.46 15.52
C CYS A 275 10.96 4.09 14.19
N SER A 276 10.13 3.40 13.44
CA SER A 276 9.66 3.83 12.12
C SER A 276 8.31 4.55 12.17
N HIS A 277 7.49 4.25 13.17
CA HIS A 277 6.12 4.73 13.26
C HIS A 277 5.84 5.41 14.60
N ILE A 278 5.01 6.44 14.58
CA ILE A 278 4.40 7.02 15.77
C ILE A 278 2.93 6.66 15.76
N LEU A 279 2.45 6.04 16.83
CA LEU A 279 1.06 5.69 17.05
C LEU A 279 0.49 6.58 18.15
N TRP A 280 -0.39 7.47 17.78
CA TRP A 280 -1.14 8.31 18.70
C TRP A 280 -2.43 7.63 19.09
N ALA A 281 -2.62 7.37 20.37
CA ALA A 281 -3.84 6.74 20.88
C ALA A 281 -4.91 7.78 21.22
N GLY A 282 -6.15 7.35 21.27
CA GLY A 282 -7.28 8.18 21.65
C GLY A 282 -8.49 7.35 22.05
N GLU A 283 -9.48 8.03 22.61
CA GLU A 283 -10.73 7.41 23.01
C GLU A 283 -11.48 6.81 21.82
N THR A 284 -12.12 5.69 22.05
CA THR A 284 -12.97 5.04 21.04
C THR A 284 -14.24 5.86 20.83
N ILE A 285 -14.60 6.06 19.54
CA ILE A 285 -15.90 6.67 19.19
C ILE A 285 -16.99 5.60 19.16
N ASP A 286 -16.62 4.40 18.67
CA ASP A 286 -17.52 3.28 18.55
C ASP A 286 -17.32 2.30 19.71
N LYS A 287 -18.41 1.96 20.41
CA LYS A 287 -18.38 1.01 21.54
C LYS A 287 -17.98 -0.40 21.16
N THR A 288 -18.00 -0.75 19.87
CA THR A 288 -17.54 -2.04 19.34
C THR A 288 -16.04 -2.08 19.09
N SER A 289 -15.37 -0.91 19.10
CA SER A 289 -13.93 -0.79 18.92
C SER A 289 -13.20 -0.84 20.25
N SER A 290 -12.07 -1.56 20.29
CA SER A 290 -11.23 -1.67 21.49
C SER A 290 -10.30 -0.47 21.68
N ALA A 291 -9.91 0.20 20.57
CA ALA A 291 -9.00 1.33 20.57
C ALA A 291 -9.24 2.20 19.33
N ARG A 292 -8.80 3.44 19.41
CA ARG A 292 -8.70 4.37 18.27
C ARG A 292 -7.28 4.91 18.22
N ASN A 293 -6.73 5.00 17.02
CA ASN A 293 -5.38 5.53 16.84
C ASN A 293 -5.23 6.31 15.54
N ALA A 294 -4.17 7.12 15.48
CA ALA A 294 -3.63 7.69 14.27
C ALA A 294 -2.16 7.27 14.16
N VAL A 295 -1.78 6.71 13.02
CA VAL A 295 -0.41 6.23 12.79
C VAL A 295 0.28 7.11 11.77
N PHE A 296 1.43 7.66 12.16
CA PHE A 296 2.33 8.38 11.29
C PHE A 296 3.48 7.45 10.86
N TYR A 297 3.73 7.39 9.55
CA TYR A 297 4.77 6.52 8.97
C TYR A 297 5.55 7.15 7.81
N GLY A 298 5.21 8.32 7.35
CA GLY A 298 5.90 9.03 6.26
C GLY A 298 7.20 9.73 6.69
N ASP A 299 8.01 10.12 5.71
CA ASP A 299 9.23 10.92 5.96
C ASP A 299 9.00 12.42 5.84
N LYS A 300 7.85 12.80 5.32
CA LYS A 300 7.44 14.20 5.22
C LYS A 300 6.35 14.47 6.25
N ALA A 301 6.63 15.44 7.07
CA ALA A 301 5.64 16.10 7.88
C ALA A 301 4.93 17.15 7.03
#